data_6986df5c61a448bdca5dedd6b4ac30ea
#
_entry.id   6986df5c61a448bdca5dedd6b4ac30ea
#
_cell.length_a   1.000
_cell.length_b   1.000
_cell.length_c   1.000
_cell.angle_alpha   90.00
_cell.angle_beta   90.00
_cell.angle_gamma   90.00
#
_symmetry.space_group_name_H-M   'P 1'
#
loop_
_entity.id
_entity.type
_entity.pdbx_description
1 polymer ?
#
loop_
_entity_poly.entity_id
_entity_poly.type
_entity_poly.pdbx_seq_one_letter_code
_entity_poly.pdbx_strand_id
1 'polypeptide(L)'
;MPSFTDPSTPEDSSSSSEDSKLFQSPLYKHLLTQIRRTRQAKLDKGELLDFLPETKHIREDPSWKGAPPAPGLTDRRVEITGPTDRKMVVNALNADVWTYMADFEDSSAPTWENMINGQVNLYDAIRKQVDFKQNGKDYKLRTDRALPTLIARARGWHLEEKHFLVDGQPMSGSLFDFGLYFFNNAKELVKRGAGPYFYLPKMESHLEARMWNDAFNLAQDYIGMPRGTIRGTVLIETIPAAFEMEEVGK
;
A
#
# COMPACT_ATOMS: atom_id res chain seq x y z
N MET A 1 -27.92 -18.86 3.81
CA MET A 1 -26.56 -18.77 4.35
C MET A 1 -25.86 -20.07 4.03
N PRO A 2 -24.83 -20.11 3.18
CA PRO A 2 -24.05 -21.31 2.99
C PRO A 2 -22.98 -21.39 4.07
N SER A 3 -22.87 -22.55 4.69
CA SER A 3 -21.87 -22.93 5.67
C SER A 3 -20.50 -23.05 5.00
N PHE A 4 -19.51 -22.33 5.50
CA PHE A 4 -18.11 -22.53 5.13
C PHE A 4 -17.61 -23.81 5.80
N THR A 5 -17.29 -24.82 5.02
CA THR A 5 -16.49 -25.97 5.47
C THR A 5 -15.02 -25.68 5.28
N ASP A 6 -14.26 -25.92 6.32
CA ASP A 6 -12.81 -25.78 6.49
C ASP A 6 -12.03 -26.67 5.49
N PRO A 7 -11.07 -26.12 4.72
CA PRO A 7 -10.11 -26.96 4.02
C PRO A 7 -8.88 -27.17 4.90
N SER A 8 -8.72 -28.40 5.36
CA SER A 8 -7.52 -29.10 5.87
C SER A 8 -6.21 -28.27 5.86
N THR A 9 -5.71 -28.01 7.05
CA THR A 9 -4.37 -27.54 7.37
C THR A 9 -3.29 -28.48 6.83
N PRO A 10 -2.25 -27.95 6.18
CA PRO A 10 -0.97 -28.64 6.10
C PRO A 10 -0.14 -28.29 7.35
N GLU A 11 0.28 -29.33 8.06
CA GLU A 11 1.28 -29.24 9.12
C GLU A 11 2.66 -28.99 8.56
N ASP A 12 3.48 -28.30 9.38
CA ASP A 12 4.92 -28.14 9.37
C ASP A 12 5.61 -27.24 8.34
N SER A 13 5.96 -26.03 8.84
CA SER A 13 7.30 -25.48 8.69
C SER A 13 7.59 -24.43 9.78
N SER A 14 8.58 -24.70 10.62
CA SER A 14 8.96 -23.95 11.82
C SER A 14 9.65 -22.61 11.60
N SER A 15 9.60 -22.03 10.40
CA SER A 15 10.12 -20.69 10.09
C SER A 15 9.07 -19.58 10.08
N SER A 16 7.78 -19.92 10.16
CA SER A 16 6.66 -18.96 10.06
C SER A 16 6.27 -18.26 11.37
N SER A 17 6.83 -18.68 12.51
CA SER A 17 6.35 -18.20 13.81
C SER A 17 6.98 -16.87 14.27
N GLU A 18 8.17 -16.52 13.80
CA GLU A 18 8.82 -15.25 14.18
C GLU A 18 8.38 -14.08 13.29
N ASP A 19 8.24 -14.31 11.99
CA ASP A 19 7.79 -13.29 11.04
C ASP A 19 6.33 -12.86 11.28
N SER A 20 5.45 -13.79 11.67
CA SER A 20 4.07 -13.46 12.02
C SER A 20 3.93 -12.59 13.28
N LYS A 21 4.91 -12.67 14.20
CA LYS A 21 4.94 -11.84 15.41
C LYS A 21 5.33 -10.37 15.13
N LEU A 22 6.05 -10.11 14.03
CA LEU A 22 6.44 -8.76 13.65
C LEU A 22 5.24 -7.85 13.36
N PHE A 23 4.15 -8.41 12.86
CA PHE A 23 2.93 -7.68 12.49
C PHE A 23 1.84 -7.69 13.57
N GLN A 24 2.09 -8.30 14.70
CA GLN A 24 1.23 -8.12 15.87
C GLN A 24 1.34 -6.67 16.34
N SER A 25 0.19 -6.01 16.47
CA SER A 25 0.01 -4.57 16.67
C SER A 25 1.03 -3.83 17.56
N PRO A 26 1.53 -4.35 18.69
CA PRO A 26 2.47 -3.62 19.52
C PRO A 26 3.88 -3.47 18.93
N LEU A 27 4.35 -4.45 18.16
CA LEU A 27 5.75 -4.51 17.74
C LEU A 27 6.08 -3.49 16.65
N TYR A 28 5.24 -3.36 15.61
CA TYR A 28 5.48 -2.38 14.56
C TYR A 28 5.35 -0.93 15.08
N LYS A 29 4.38 -0.67 15.98
CA LYS A 29 4.23 0.65 16.63
C LYS A 29 5.46 0.99 17.46
N HIS A 30 6.02 0.02 18.17
CA HIS A 30 7.23 0.20 18.95
C HIS A 30 8.41 0.56 18.04
N LEU A 31 8.62 -0.20 16.97
CA LEU A 31 9.69 0.04 16.00
C LEU A 31 9.56 1.41 15.33
N LEU A 32 8.38 1.75 14.81
CA LEU A 32 8.10 3.05 14.20
C LEU A 32 8.37 4.20 15.18
N THR A 33 7.85 4.08 16.40
CA THR A 33 8.05 5.08 17.45
C THR A 33 9.52 5.23 17.81
N GLN A 34 10.26 4.13 17.90
CA GLN A 34 11.68 4.15 18.20
C GLN A 34 12.50 4.85 17.11
N ILE A 35 12.24 4.52 15.83
CA ILE A 35 12.90 5.15 14.67
C ILE A 35 12.70 6.67 14.72
N ARG A 36 11.46 7.13 14.83
CA ARG A 36 11.12 8.55 14.80
C ARG A 36 11.59 9.30 16.03
N ARG A 37 11.47 8.71 17.23
CA ARG A 37 11.99 9.32 18.48
C ARG A 37 13.49 9.44 18.49
N THR A 38 14.22 8.44 18.01
CA THR A 38 15.68 8.48 17.92
C THR A 38 16.15 9.62 17.03
N ARG A 39 15.50 9.81 15.88
CA ARG A 39 15.79 10.94 15.00
C ARG A 39 15.46 12.27 15.67
N GLN A 40 14.27 12.39 16.26
CA GLN A 40 13.88 13.64 16.93
C GLN A 40 14.85 14.02 18.04
N ALA A 41 15.29 13.05 18.84
CA ALA A 41 16.27 13.29 19.90
C ALA A 41 17.63 13.80 19.39
N LYS A 42 18.03 13.44 18.17
CA LYS A 42 19.24 14.01 17.52
C LYS A 42 18.99 15.44 17.08
N LEU A 43 17.86 15.70 16.42
CA LEU A 43 17.48 17.07 16.01
C LEU A 43 17.36 18.02 17.19
N ASP A 44 16.80 17.57 18.32
CA ASP A 44 16.66 18.35 19.55
C ASP A 44 18.03 18.73 20.16
N LYS A 45 19.08 17.98 19.86
CA LYS A 45 20.46 18.29 20.22
C LYS A 45 21.17 19.19 19.22
N GLY A 46 20.49 19.61 18.15
CA GLY A 46 21.05 20.42 17.07
C GLY A 46 21.83 19.63 16.01
N GLU A 47 21.74 18.30 16.02
CA GLU A 47 22.31 17.48 14.94
C GLU A 47 21.48 17.67 13.67
N LEU A 48 22.12 18.06 12.58
CA LEU A 48 21.45 18.23 11.28
C LEU A 48 21.24 16.86 10.61
N LEU A 49 20.24 16.81 9.73
CA LEU A 49 20.06 15.65 8.85
C LEU A 49 21.23 15.59 7.85
N ASP A 50 21.73 14.40 7.62
CA ASP A 50 22.77 14.12 6.64
C ASP A 50 22.60 12.69 6.12
N PHE A 51 23.30 12.37 5.03
CA PHE A 51 23.35 11.02 4.49
C PHE A 51 23.98 10.05 5.50
N LEU A 52 23.42 8.85 5.57
CA LEU A 52 23.87 7.83 6.51
C LEU A 52 25.26 7.29 6.10
N PRO A 53 26.29 7.37 6.96
CA PRO A 53 27.63 6.86 6.62
C PRO A 53 27.64 5.34 6.38
N GLU A 54 26.86 4.58 7.14
CA GLU A 54 26.78 3.12 7.09
C GLU A 54 26.20 2.58 5.78
N THR A 55 25.38 3.37 5.09
CA THR A 55 24.74 3.01 3.81
C THR A 55 25.42 3.68 2.60
N LYS A 56 26.57 4.32 2.79
CA LYS A 56 27.33 4.99 1.73
C LYS A 56 27.57 4.05 0.53
N HIS A 57 27.84 2.79 0.78
CA HIS A 57 28.07 1.77 -0.26
C HIS A 57 26.85 1.58 -1.19
N ILE A 58 25.63 1.87 -0.72
CA ILE A 58 24.40 1.82 -1.54
C ILE A 58 24.41 2.98 -2.54
N ARG A 59 24.67 4.19 -2.06
CA ARG A 59 24.67 5.42 -2.87
C ARG A 59 25.82 5.46 -3.89
N GLU A 60 26.92 4.77 -3.58
CA GLU A 60 28.11 4.71 -4.45
C GLU A 60 28.13 3.51 -5.39
N ASP A 61 27.11 2.65 -5.37
CA ASP A 61 27.00 1.49 -6.25
C ASP A 61 26.45 1.88 -7.64
N PRO A 62 27.31 2.05 -8.67
CA PRO A 62 26.87 2.45 -10.01
C PRO A 62 26.11 1.33 -10.75
N SER A 63 26.15 0.13 -10.22
CA SER A 63 25.49 -1.04 -10.82
C SER A 63 24.05 -1.22 -10.35
N TRP A 64 23.66 -0.54 -9.26
CA TRP A 64 22.31 -0.65 -8.72
C TRP A 64 21.27 -0.10 -9.69
N LYS A 65 20.18 -0.84 -9.85
CA LYS A 65 19.00 -0.46 -10.64
C LYS A 65 17.74 -0.89 -9.92
N GLY A 66 16.72 -0.06 -10.00
CA GLY A 66 15.38 -0.42 -9.55
C GLY A 66 14.80 -1.60 -10.33
N ALA A 67 13.75 -2.22 -9.79
CA ALA A 67 13.06 -3.30 -10.47
C ALA A 67 12.49 -2.85 -11.82
N PRO A 68 12.43 -3.72 -12.84
CA PRO A 68 11.79 -3.41 -14.12
C PRO A 68 10.33 -2.99 -13.91
N PRO A 69 9.79 -2.09 -14.75
CA PRO A 69 8.38 -1.72 -14.69
C PRO A 69 7.46 -2.95 -14.79
N ALA A 70 6.43 -2.99 -13.96
CA ALA A 70 5.42 -4.02 -14.01
C ALA A 70 4.37 -3.75 -15.12
N PRO A 71 3.54 -4.73 -15.49
CA PRO A 71 2.47 -4.54 -16.47
C PRO A 71 1.57 -3.35 -16.11
N GLY A 72 1.35 -2.45 -17.09
CA GLY A 72 0.56 -1.23 -16.90
C GLY A 72 1.28 -0.07 -16.19
N LEU A 73 2.53 -0.26 -15.74
CA LEU A 73 3.35 0.80 -15.12
C LEU A 73 4.49 1.29 -16.04
N THR A 74 4.51 0.88 -17.29
CA THR A 74 5.53 1.26 -18.29
C THR A 74 5.40 2.72 -18.74
N ASP A 75 4.20 3.27 -18.72
CA ASP A 75 3.93 4.68 -18.98
C ASP A 75 3.12 5.27 -17.84
N ARG A 76 3.72 6.19 -17.10
CA ARG A 76 3.13 6.87 -15.94
C ARG A 76 3.19 8.40 -16.06
N ARG A 77 3.35 8.92 -17.27
CA ARG A 77 3.51 10.35 -17.52
C ARG A 77 2.30 11.18 -17.08
N VAL A 78 1.10 10.59 -17.12
CA VAL A 78 -0.14 11.25 -16.68
C VAL A 78 -0.87 10.32 -15.72
N GLU A 79 -1.04 10.77 -14.50
CA GLU A 79 -1.75 10.06 -13.44
C GLU A 79 -2.81 10.96 -12.83
N ILE A 80 -3.98 10.39 -12.51
CA ILE A 80 -5.02 11.06 -11.73
C ILE A 80 -5.05 10.49 -10.32
N THR A 81 -5.25 11.35 -9.33
CA THR A 81 -5.46 10.97 -7.94
C THR A 81 -6.86 11.34 -7.50
N GLY A 82 -7.48 10.50 -6.71
CA GLY A 82 -8.77 10.80 -6.12
C GLY A 82 -9.18 9.82 -5.03
N PRO A 83 -10.17 10.19 -4.22
CA PRO A 83 -10.67 9.36 -3.13
C PRO A 83 -11.30 8.06 -3.64
N THR A 84 -11.49 7.12 -2.74
CA THR A 84 -12.10 5.82 -3.03
C THR A 84 -13.64 5.86 -3.03
N ASP A 85 -14.25 7.05 -3.06
CA ASP A 85 -15.69 7.26 -3.28
C ASP A 85 -16.13 6.68 -4.64
N ARG A 86 -17.27 6.00 -4.68
CA ARG A 86 -17.75 5.27 -5.85
C ARG A 86 -17.82 6.11 -7.11
N LYS A 87 -18.35 7.35 -6.99
CA LYS A 87 -18.45 8.27 -8.12
C LYS A 87 -17.09 8.73 -8.61
N MET A 88 -16.19 9.03 -7.67
CA MET A 88 -14.84 9.47 -8.00
C MET A 88 -14.03 8.34 -8.64
N VAL A 89 -14.19 7.11 -8.17
CA VAL A 89 -13.56 5.91 -8.76
C VAL A 89 -14.00 5.73 -10.21
N VAL A 90 -15.31 5.81 -10.51
CA VAL A 90 -15.80 5.72 -11.90
C VAL A 90 -15.25 6.85 -12.76
N ASN A 91 -15.28 8.08 -12.27
CA ASN A 91 -14.76 9.23 -13.00
C ASN A 91 -13.27 9.12 -13.30
N ALA A 92 -12.47 8.71 -12.30
CA ALA A 92 -11.04 8.56 -12.45
C ALA A 92 -10.67 7.44 -13.44
N LEU A 93 -11.35 6.29 -13.36
CA LEU A 93 -11.15 5.18 -14.32
C LEU A 93 -11.61 5.53 -15.74
N ASN A 94 -12.48 6.52 -15.91
CA ASN A 94 -12.90 7.01 -17.22
C ASN A 94 -12.03 8.16 -17.73
N ALA A 95 -11.10 8.68 -16.92
CA ALA A 95 -10.22 9.77 -17.33
C ALA A 95 -9.22 9.34 -18.41
N ASP A 96 -8.71 10.30 -19.16
CA ASP A 96 -7.72 10.08 -20.21
C ASP A 96 -6.31 10.13 -19.64
N VAL A 97 -5.99 9.14 -18.82
CA VAL A 97 -4.72 9.00 -18.08
C VAL A 97 -4.21 7.57 -18.17
N TRP A 98 -2.94 7.35 -17.83
CA TRP A 98 -2.34 6.02 -17.83
C TRP A 98 -2.52 5.28 -16.52
N THR A 99 -2.48 6.04 -15.41
CA THR A 99 -2.60 5.47 -14.06
C THR A 99 -3.59 6.25 -13.22
N TYR A 100 -4.20 5.56 -12.27
CA TYR A 100 -5.09 6.14 -11.27
C TYR A 100 -4.64 5.75 -9.88
N MET A 101 -4.26 6.72 -9.07
CA MET A 101 -4.00 6.54 -7.64
C MET A 101 -5.30 6.65 -6.85
N ALA A 102 -5.83 5.50 -6.43
CA ALA A 102 -6.98 5.42 -5.53
C ALA A 102 -6.50 5.63 -4.08
N ASP A 103 -6.97 6.68 -3.47
CA ASP A 103 -6.36 7.24 -2.28
C ASP A 103 -7.21 7.05 -1.02
N PHE A 104 -6.74 6.21 -0.10
CA PHE A 104 -7.30 6.06 1.25
C PHE A 104 -6.75 7.09 2.25
N GLU A 105 -5.70 7.83 1.89
CA GLU A 105 -5.02 8.77 2.76
C GLU A 105 -5.55 10.20 2.60
N ASP A 106 -4.79 11.06 1.92
CA ASP A 106 -5.01 12.52 1.93
C ASP A 106 -6.33 12.96 1.26
N SER A 107 -6.86 12.19 0.29
CA SER A 107 -8.11 12.51 -0.40
C SER A 107 -9.35 11.94 0.28
N SER A 108 -9.21 11.15 1.33
CA SER A 108 -10.31 10.47 2.01
C SER A 108 -10.36 10.82 3.49
N ALA A 109 -11.50 11.30 3.97
CA ALA A 109 -11.71 11.43 5.41
C ALA A 109 -11.70 10.02 6.05
N PRO A 110 -10.92 9.78 7.13
CA PRO A 110 -10.71 8.44 7.69
C PRO A 110 -11.86 8.01 8.60
N THR A 111 -13.10 8.15 8.12
CA THR A 111 -14.26 7.57 8.80
C THR A 111 -14.36 6.08 8.47
N TRP A 112 -14.90 5.30 9.40
CA TRP A 112 -15.13 3.87 9.18
C TRP A 112 -15.88 3.60 7.88
N GLU A 113 -16.96 4.36 7.64
CA GLU A 113 -17.77 4.24 6.44
C GLU A 113 -16.96 4.46 5.17
N ASN A 114 -16.14 5.51 5.10
CA ASN A 114 -15.31 5.79 3.92
C ASN A 114 -14.26 4.72 3.69
N MET A 115 -13.62 4.23 4.76
CA MET A 115 -12.58 3.20 4.63
C MET A 115 -13.16 1.87 4.12
N ILE A 116 -14.29 1.43 4.67
CA ILE A 116 -14.94 0.18 4.24
C ILE A 116 -15.57 0.33 2.86
N ASN A 117 -16.32 1.41 2.61
CA ASN A 117 -16.92 1.64 1.29
C ASN A 117 -15.84 1.80 0.21
N GLY A 118 -14.71 2.41 0.54
CA GLY A 118 -13.57 2.49 -0.37
C GLY A 118 -13.06 1.13 -0.81
N GLN A 119 -12.89 0.19 0.12
CA GLN A 119 -12.50 -1.18 -0.19
C GLN A 119 -13.52 -1.88 -1.10
N VAL A 120 -14.81 -1.75 -0.80
CA VAL A 120 -15.89 -2.32 -1.63
C VAL A 120 -15.90 -1.68 -3.03
N ASN A 121 -15.75 -0.37 -3.13
CA ASN A 121 -15.74 0.34 -4.39
C ASN A 121 -14.58 -0.09 -5.29
N LEU A 122 -13.38 -0.28 -4.73
CA LEU A 122 -12.23 -0.79 -5.48
C LEU A 122 -12.39 -2.27 -5.86
N TYR A 123 -12.96 -3.09 -4.98
CA TYR A 123 -13.31 -4.48 -5.28
C TYR A 123 -14.24 -4.56 -6.51
N ASP A 124 -15.31 -3.77 -6.50
CA ASP A 124 -16.27 -3.70 -7.60
C ASP A 124 -15.63 -3.14 -8.88
N ALA A 125 -14.80 -2.10 -8.77
CA ALA A 125 -14.12 -1.47 -9.90
C ALA A 125 -13.20 -2.45 -10.62
N ILE A 126 -12.37 -3.20 -9.89
CA ILE A 126 -11.48 -4.22 -10.44
C ILE A 126 -12.26 -5.30 -11.19
N ARG A 127 -13.47 -5.66 -10.71
CA ARG A 127 -14.36 -6.65 -11.32
C ARG A 127 -15.29 -6.07 -12.38
N LYS A 128 -15.20 -4.75 -12.64
CA LYS A 128 -16.07 -3.98 -13.55
C LYS A 128 -17.56 -4.05 -13.15
N GLN A 129 -17.82 -3.98 -11.85
CA GLN A 129 -19.16 -4.02 -11.23
C GLN A 129 -19.49 -2.71 -10.49
N VAL A 130 -18.68 -1.66 -10.68
CA VAL A 130 -18.79 -0.39 -9.95
C VAL A 130 -19.88 0.54 -10.50
N ASP A 131 -20.51 0.19 -11.60
CA ASP A 131 -21.57 1.01 -12.23
C ASP A 131 -22.72 1.28 -11.25
N PHE A 132 -23.25 2.49 -11.31
CA PHE A 132 -24.39 2.89 -10.46
C PHE A 132 -25.17 4.07 -11.04
N LYS A 133 -26.33 4.35 -10.45
CA LYS A 133 -27.18 5.48 -10.81
C LYS A 133 -27.35 6.43 -9.62
N GLN A 134 -27.16 7.71 -9.85
CA GLN A 134 -27.34 8.74 -8.82
C GLN A 134 -27.95 10.00 -9.45
N ASN A 135 -28.99 10.55 -8.81
CA ASN A 135 -29.67 11.78 -9.27
C ASN A 135 -30.07 11.76 -10.76
N GLY A 136 -30.57 10.61 -11.23
CA GLY A 136 -30.98 10.43 -12.63
C GLY A 136 -29.84 10.25 -13.63
N LYS A 137 -28.59 10.36 -13.20
CA LYS A 137 -27.39 10.18 -14.04
C LYS A 137 -26.81 8.78 -13.85
N ASP A 138 -26.48 8.13 -14.96
CA ASP A 138 -25.74 6.86 -14.98
C ASP A 138 -24.24 7.12 -14.89
N TYR A 139 -23.58 6.42 -13.98
CA TYR A 139 -22.14 6.35 -13.84
C TYR A 139 -21.69 4.95 -14.22
N LYS A 140 -20.97 4.83 -15.34
CA LYS A 140 -20.57 3.55 -15.92
C LYS A 140 -19.11 3.61 -16.34
N LEU A 141 -18.41 2.49 -16.21
CA LEU A 141 -17.09 2.36 -16.79
C LEU A 141 -17.17 2.37 -18.32
N ARG A 142 -16.24 3.10 -18.91
CA ARG A 142 -16.07 3.13 -20.37
C ARG A 142 -15.61 1.78 -20.91
N THR A 143 -15.98 1.49 -22.15
CA THR A 143 -15.67 0.23 -22.83
C THR A 143 -14.93 0.42 -24.14
N ASP A 144 -14.75 1.67 -24.58
CA ASP A 144 -14.16 2.06 -25.85
C ASP A 144 -12.62 2.01 -25.84
N ARG A 145 -12.01 1.94 -24.67
CA ARG A 145 -10.57 1.78 -24.50
C ARG A 145 -10.22 1.10 -23.15
N ALA A 146 -8.93 0.76 -22.99
CA ALA A 146 -8.43 0.27 -21.71
C ALA A 146 -8.60 1.31 -20.60
N LEU A 147 -8.92 0.84 -19.39
CA LEU A 147 -8.97 1.68 -18.19
C LEU A 147 -7.55 1.96 -17.69
N PRO A 148 -7.32 3.08 -16.98
CA PRO A 148 -6.08 3.36 -16.31
C PRO A 148 -5.68 2.24 -15.36
N THR A 149 -4.38 2.02 -15.20
CA THR A 149 -3.86 1.09 -14.19
C THR A 149 -4.10 1.65 -12.79
N LEU A 150 -4.77 0.87 -11.96
CA LEU A 150 -5.12 1.23 -10.59
C LEU A 150 -3.92 1.00 -9.67
N ILE A 151 -3.59 2.00 -8.86
CA ILE A 151 -2.58 1.96 -7.81
C ILE A 151 -3.25 2.42 -6.52
N ALA A 152 -3.23 1.61 -5.46
CA ALA A 152 -3.86 1.98 -4.19
C ALA A 152 -2.86 2.71 -3.28
N ARG A 153 -3.24 3.86 -2.73
CA ARG A 153 -2.47 4.52 -1.67
C ARG A 153 -3.09 4.20 -0.32
N ALA A 154 -2.41 3.33 0.44
CA ALA A 154 -2.77 3.06 1.82
C ALA A 154 -2.43 4.27 2.71
N ARG A 155 -3.07 4.39 3.86
CA ARG A 155 -2.71 5.38 4.88
C ARG A 155 -1.25 5.20 5.33
N GLY A 156 -0.61 6.30 5.73
CA GLY A 156 0.77 6.29 6.23
C GLY A 156 0.91 5.50 7.55
N TRP A 157 2.13 5.04 7.85
CA TRP A 157 2.46 4.27 9.06
C TRP A 157 2.05 4.94 10.37
N HIS A 158 1.96 6.27 10.40
CA HIS A 158 1.62 7.06 11.58
C HIS A 158 0.12 7.09 11.89
N LEU A 159 -0.73 6.59 11.00
CA LEU A 159 -2.19 6.61 11.14
C LEU A 159 -2.70 5.26 11.65
N GLU A 160 -3.72 5.35 12.50
CA GLU A 160 -4.38 4.18 13.11
C GLU A 160 -5.81 4.04 12.62
N GLU A 161 -6.27 2.79 12.52
CA GLU A 161 -7.68 2.46 12.36
C GLU A 161 -8.30 2.19 13.73
N LYS A 162 -8.84 3.22 14.33
CA LYS A 162 -9.36 3.18 15.70
C LYS A 162 -10.62 2.32 15.87
N HIS A 163 -11.32 2.02 14.76
CA HIS A 163 -12.56 1.22 14.79
C HIS A 163 -12.28 -0.27 14.63
N PHE A 164 -11.04 -0.66 14.33
CA PHE A 164 -10.64 -2.06 14.24
C PHE A 164 -9.53 -2.34 15.26
N LEU A 165 -9.86 -3.18 16.24
CA LEU A 165 -8.96 -3.49 17.34
C LEU A 165 -8.33 -4.87 17.16
N VAL A 166 -7.03 -4.96 17.40
CA VAL A 166 -6.27 -6.20 17.52
C VAL A 166 -5.72 -6.25 18.94
N ASP A 167 -6.05 -7.27 19.69
CA ASP A 167 -5.69 -7.43 21.11
C ASP A 167 -6.05 -6.19 21.95
N GLY A 168 -7.22 -5.59 21.67
CA GLY A 168 -7.73 -4.42 22.36
C GLY A 168 -7.04 -3.09 21.99
N GLN A 169 -6.13 -3.08 21.01
CA GLN A 169 -5.42 -1.89 20.53
C GLN A 169 -5.84 -1.54 19.11
N PRO A 170 -5.96 -0.23 18.76
CA PRO A 170 -6.21 0.18 17.38
C PRO A 170 -5.16 -0.38 16.42
N MET A 171 -5.62 -0.95 15.30
CA MET A 171 -4.75 -1.47 14.25
C MET A 171 -4.05 -0.34 13.48
N SER A 172 -2.93 -0.65 12.83
CA SER A 172 -2.34 0.23 11.82
C SER A 172 -3.33 0.51 10.69
N GLY A 173 -3.58 1.78 10.40
CA GLY A 173 -4.36 2.18 9.23
C GLY A 173 -3.71 1.69 7.93
N SER A 174 -2.37 1.75 7.86
CA SER A 174 -1.60 1.23 6.71
C SER A 174 -1.86 -0.24 6.45
N LEU A 175 -1.72 -1.07 7.48
CA LEU A 175 -1.90 -2.53 7.35
C LEU A 175 -3.36 -2.90 7.13
N PHE A 176 -4.29 -2.13 7.69
CA PHE A 176 -5.71 -2.31 7.45
C PHE A 176 -6.06 -2.09 5.98
N ASP A 177 -5.66 -0.94 5.41
CA ASP A 177 -5.96 -0.59 4.02
C ASP A 177 -5.26 -1.55 3.06
N PHE A 178 -3.97 -1.79 3.27
CA PHE A 178 -3.18 -2.72 2.48
C PHE A 178 -3.72 -4.15 2.52
N GLY A 179 -3.94 -4.68 3.72
CA GLY A 179 -4.33 -6.07 3.92
C GLY A 179 -5.68 -6.39 3.28
N LEU A 180 -6.69 -5.53 3.51
CA LEU A 180 -8.01 -5.71 2.90
C LEU A 180 -7.96 -5.61 1.38
N TYR A 181 -7.27 -4.59 0.85
CA TYR A 181 -7.15 -4.42 -0.60
C TYR A 181 -6.40 -5.59 -1.25
N PHE A 182 -5.24 -5.94 -0.70
CA PHE A 182 -4.40 -7.01 -1.24
C PHE A 182 -5.10 -8.37 -1.21
N PHE A 183 -5.59 -8.78 -0.05
CA PHE A 183 -6.22 -10.09 0.13
C PHE A 183 -7.40 -10.32 -0.82
N ASN A 184 -8.24 -9.30 -0.98
CA ASN A 184 -9.44 -9.41 -1.79
C ASN A 184 -9.20 -9.26 -3.29
N ASN A 185 -8.11 -8.62 -3.72
CA ASN A 185 -7.97 -8.17 -5.10
C ASN A 185 -6.72 -8.67 -5.83
N ALA A 186 -5.66 -9.08 -5.12
CA ALA A 186 -4.36 -9.35 -5.76
C ALA A 186 -4.45 -10.42 -6.86
N LYS A 187 -5.08 -11.55 -6.59
CA LYS A 187 -5.24 -12.64 -7.57
C LYS A 187 -6.07 -12.21 -8.78
N GLU A 188 -7.12 -11.43 -8.55
CA GLU A 188 -7.98 -10.94 -9.66
C GLU A 188 -7.25 -9.89 -10.52
N LEU A 189 -6.46 -9.00 -9.90
CA LEU A 189 -5.63 -8.03 -10.61
C LEU A 189 -4.62 -8.73 -11.54
N VAL A 190 -3.89 -9.72 -11.03
CA VAL A 190 -2.94 -10.51 -11.83
C VAL A 190 -3.65 -11.25 -12.96
N LYS A 191 -4.80 -11.88 -12.70
CA LYS A 191 -5.62 -12.55 -13.72
C LYS A 191 -6.04 -11.59 -14.84
N ARG A 192 -6.22 -10.31 -14.54
CA ARG A 192 -6.60 -9.26 -15.50
C ARG A 192 -5.40 -8.60 -16.21
N GLY A 193 -4.18 -9.06 -15.97
CA GLY A 193 -2.97 -8.54 -16.59
C GLY A 193 -2.41 -7.27 -15.94
N ALA A 194 -2.84 -6.96 -14.72
CA ALA A 194 -2.29 -5.91 -13.87
C ALA A 194 -1.58 -6.55 -12.65
N GLY A 195 -1.46 -5.83 -11.55
CA GLY A 195 -0.93 -6.33 -10.30
C GLY A 195 -1.38 -5.52 -9.09
N PRO A 196 -1.11 -6.01 -7.88
CA PRO A 196 -1.34 -5.28 -6.65
C PRO A 196 -0.27 -4.20 -6.48
N TYR A 197 -0.59 -2.99 -6.93
CA TYR A 197 0.31 -1.84 -6.93
C TYR A 197 -0.08 -0.86 -5.84
N PHE A 198 0.93 -0.33 -5.13
CA PHE A 198 0.72 0.54 -3.99
C PHE A 198 1.56 1.81 -4.06
N TYR A 199 1.01 2.91 -3.57
CA TYR A 199 1.75 4.08 -3.13
C TYR A 199 2.00 4.00 -1.64
N LEU A 200 3.23 4.33 -1.24
CA LEU A 200 3.71 4.28 0.15
C LEU A 200 4.01 5.70 0.62
N PRO A 201 3.08 6.33 1.37
CA PRO A 201 3.21 7.73 1.74
C PRO A 201 3.95 7.94 3.06
N LYS A 202 4.37 9.19 3.29
CA LYS A 202 4.80 9.75 4.58
C LYS A 202 5.91 8.96 5.30
N MET A 203 6.73 8.21 4.55
CA MET A 203 7.89 7.55 5.13
C MET A 203 8.98 8.58 5.48
N GLU A 204 9.69 8.30 6.55
CA GLU A 204 10.78 9.13 7.04
C GLU A 204 12.13 8.40 7.06
N SER A 205 12.15 7.10 6.82
CA SER A 205 13.36 6.26 6.88
C SER A 205 13.24 5.02 6.00
N HIS A 206 14.38 4.54 5.51
CA HIS A 206 14.50 3.25 4.83
C HIS A 206 14.06 2.07 5.71
N LEU A 207 14.15 2.19 7.05
CA LEU A 207 13.64 1.18 7.97
C LEU A 207 12.11 1.06 7.91
N GLU A 208 11.41 2.17 7.65
CA GLU A 208 9.96 2.15 7.40
C GLU A 208 9.65 1.48 6.04
N ALA A 209 10.50 1.67 5.03
CA ALA A 209 10.39 0.95 3.75
C ALA A 209 10.63 -0.55 3.93
N ARG A 210 11.59 -0.95 4.78
CA ARG A 210 11.81 -2.37 5.14
C ARG A 210 10.59 -2.99 5.78
N MET A 211 9.91 -2.28 6.69
CA MET A 211 8.66 -2.76 7.28
C MET A 211 7.59 -3.04 6.21
N TRP A 212 7.49 -2.20 5.17
CA TRP A 212 6.61 -2.45 4.03
C TRP A 212 7.05 -3.69 3.23
N ASN A 213 8.35 -3.83 2.96
CA ASN A 213 8.88 -5.00 2.25
C ASN A 213 8.56 -6.31 3.00
N ASP A 214 8.72 -6.31 4.31
CA ASP A 214 8.42 -7.48 5.15
C ASP A 214 6.92 -7.79 5.14
N ALA A 215 6.06 -6.77 5.24
CA ALA A 215 4.61 -6.93 5.11
C ALA A 215 4.21 -7.48 3.72
N PHE A 216 4.83 -6.99 2.65
CA PHE A 216 4.58 -7.47 1.30
C PHE A 216 5.00 -8.93 1.11
N ASN A 217 6.16 -9.30 1.61
CA ASN A 217 6.65 -10.67 1.54
C ASN A 217 5.72 -11.63 2.29
N LEU A 218 5.38 -11.31 3.55
CA LEU A 218 4.45 -12.11 4.33
C LEU A 218 3.08 -12.25 3.63
N ALA A 219 2.53 -11.16 3.12
CA ALA A 219 1.23 -11.19 2.47
C ALA A 219 1.23 -12.03 1.19
N GLN A 220 2.30 -11.94 0.38
CA GLN A 220 2.46 -12.76 -0.83
C GLN A 220 2.58 -14.24 -0.49
N ASP A 221 3.42 -14.58 0.49
CA ASP A 221 3.60 -15.95 0.96
C ASP A 221 2.28 -16.53 1.49
N TYR A 222 1.53 -15.74 2.28
CA TYR A 222 0.26 -16.16 2.87
C TYR A 222 -0.80 -16.57 1.83
N ILE A 223 -0.88 -15.86 0.69
CA ILE A 223 -1.84 -16.21 -0.37
C ILE A 223 -1.25 -17.08 -1.48
N GLY A 224 0.00 -17.53 -1.34
CA GLY A 224 0.71 -18.33 -2.34
C GLY A 224 1.00 -17.56 -3.63
N MET A 225 1.38 -16.29 -3.53
CA MET A 225 1.73 -15.43 -4.66
C MET A 225 3.26 -15.24 -4.71
N PRO A 226 3.90 -15.26 -5.89
CA PRO A 226 5.34 -15.03 -5.98
C PRO A 226 5.74 -13.68 -5.39
N ARG A 227 6.81 -13.66 -4.57
CA ARG A 227 7.40 -12.42 -4.09
C ARG A 227 7.83 -11.54 -5.28
N GLY A 228 7.68 -10.22 -5.14
CA GLY A 228 7.92 -9.26 -6.22
C GLY A 228 6.72 -9.03 -7.15
N THR A 229 5.59 -9.71 -6.94
CA THR A 229 4.32 -9.40 -7.65
C THR A 229 3.76 -8.06 -7.19
N ILE A 230 3.84 -7.75 -5.90
CA ILE A 230 3.53 -6.41 -5.38
C ILE A 230 4.56 -5.42 -5.91
N ARG A 231 4.10 -4.24 -6.34
CA ARG A 231 4.96 -3.11 -6.66
C ARG A 231 4.62 -1.94 -5.77
N GLY A 232 5.64 -1.42 -5.07
CA GLY A 232 5.56 -0.20 -4.28
C GLY A 232 6.10 0.99 -5.05
N THR A 233 5.41 2.11 -4.98
CA THR A 233 5.92 3.42 -5.38
C THR A 233 6.02 4.27 -4.13
N VAL A 234 7.23 4.70 -3.79
CA VAL A 234 7.45 5.54 -2.61
C VAL A 234 7.27 7.00 -2.96
N LEU A 235 6.55 7.73 -2.12
CA LEU A 235 6.53 9.18 -2.15
C LEU A 235 7.65 9.72 -1.26
N ILE A 236 8.63 10.38 -1.86
CA ILE A 236 9.65 11.14 -1.13
C ILE A 236 9.07 12.52 -0.86
N GLU A 237 8.35 12.63 0.24
CA GLU A 237 7.59 13.84 0.60
C GLU A 237 7.91 14.34 2.02
N THR A 238 8.89 13.72 2.68
CA THR A 238 9.43 14.16 3.97
C THR A 238 10.92 14.49 3.83
N ILE A 239 11.39 15.50 4.57
CA ILE A 239 12.80 15.88 4.54
C ILE A 239 13.71 14.71 4.96
N PRO A 240 13.41 13.93 6.02
CA PRO A 240 14.24 12.79 6.38
C PRO A 240 14.38 11.74 5.28
N ALA A 241 13.29 11.42 4.58
CA ALA A 241 13.34 10.44 3.48
C ALA A 241 14.20 10.92 2.30
N ALA A 242 14.33 12.23 2.09
CA ALA A 242 15.17 12.77 1.02
C ALA A 242 16.66 12.46 1.22
N PHE A 243 17.10 12.22 2.45
CA PHE A 243 18.47 11.79 2.77
C PHE A 243 18.67 10.27 2.73
N GLU A 244 17.60 9.50 2.50
CA GLU A 244 17.61 8.02 2.49
C GLU A 244 16.96 7.46 1.21
N MET A 245 16.92 8.22 0.10
CA MET A 245 16.17 7.82 -1.11
C MET A 245 16.69 6.52 -1.74
N GLU A 246 18.01 6.37 -1.83
CA GLU A 246 18.64 5.20 -2.42
C GLU A 246 18.42 3.97 -1.54
N GLU A 247 18.51 4.14 -0.23
CA GLU A 247 18.26 3.09 0.76
C GLU A 247 16.80 2.62 0.75
N VAL A 248 15.87 3.57 0.58
CA VAL A 248 14.44 3.27 0.44
C VAL A 248 14.16 2.49 -0.84
N GLY A 249 14.91 2.78 -1.91
CA GLY A 249 14.73 2.14 -3.22
C GLY A 249 15.36 0.75 -3.34
N LYS A 250 16.30 0.41 -2.46
CA LYS A 250 17.06 -0.84 -2.50
C LYS A 250 16.43 -1.94 -1.64
#